data_b8055d824339833fc4237ca1d23accf9
#
_entry.id   b8055d824339833fc4237ca1d23accf9
#
_cell.length_a   1.000
_cell.length_b   1.000
_cell.length_c   1.000
_cell.angle_alpha   90.00
_cell.angle_beta   90.00
_cell.angle_gamma   90.00
#
_symmetry.space_group_name_H-M   'P 1'
#
loop_
_entity.id
_entity.type
_entity.pdbx_description
1 polymer ?
#
loop_
_entity_poly.entity_id
_entity_poly.type
_entity_poly.pdbx_seq_one_letter_code
_entity_poly.pdbx_strand_id
1 'polypeptide(L)'
;MSDSKSRIIAVATRRFAVDGYDGTSLAHIAGEVGMKKPSLLYHFPSKEDLREAVLKDLLERWQTRLPEVLARSQSGADRFTALYDEVHDFFEADPTRAFLVMREVVDRPRQTRERLGQSIRPWLQLLTAAIDEGKSVGRVRTDVDPEAYLVQCIVMIVGSFVAADLGAEVFGGRDRARWAERQRNEARRMAQEALFSTKI
;
A
#
# COMPACT_ATOMS: atom_id res chain seq x y z
N MET A 1 4.66 12.54 -17.43
CA MET A 1 5.72 13.24 -16.63
C MET A 1 7.02 13.19 -17.42
N SER A 2 7.92 14.19 -17.27
CA SER A 2 9.24 14.07 -17.90
C SER A 2 10.00 12.90 -17.27
N ASP A 3 10.81 12.19 -18.04
CA ASP A 3 11.63 11.04 -17.60
C ASP A 3 12.43 11.37 -16.32
N SER A 4 12.98 12.59 -16.23
CA SER A 4 13.73 13.06 -15.06
C SER A 4 12.90 13.12 -13.78
N LYS A 5 11.64 13.59 -13.83
CA LYS A 5 10.75 13.63 -12.66
C LYS A 5 10.46 12.24 -12.14
N SER A 6 10.14 11.30 -13.01
CA SER A 6 9.83 9.92 -12.63
C SER A 6 11.04 9.22 -12.00
N ARG A 7 12.25 9.44 -12.54
CA ARG A 7 13.49 8.92 -11.96
C ARG A 7 13.79 9.50 -10.58
N ILE A 8 13.59 10.79 -10.39
CA ILE A 8 13.76 11.43 -9.07
C ILE A 8 12.78 10.82 -8.06
N ILE A 9 11.49 10.68 -8.41
CA ILE A 9 10.46 10.10 -7.54
C ILE A 9 10.84 8.66 -7.16
N ALA A 10 11.25 7.83 -8.11
CA ALA A 10 11.62 6.44 -7.84
C ALA A 10 12.81 6.31 -6.87
N VAL A 11 13.85 7.14 -7.04
CA VAL A 11 14.99 7.18 -6.12
C VAL A 11 14.57 7.71 -4.74
N ALA A 12 13.76 8.77 -4.71
CA ALA A 12 13.26 9.35 -3.47
C ALA A 12 12.38 8.37 -2.69
N THR A 13 11.50 7.61 -3.36
CA THR A 13 10.68 6.55 -2.75
C THR A 13 11.56 5.57 -1.98
N ARG A 14 12.59 5.04 -2.63
CA ARG A 14 13.51 4.08 -2.02
C ARG A 14 14.28 4.71 -0.85
N ARG A 15 14.79 5.93 -1.00
CA ARG A 15 15.55 6.61 0.05
C ARG A 15 14.68 6.95 1.26
N PHE A 16 13.48 7.46 1.07
CA PHE A 16 12.56 7.71 2.18
C PHE A 16 12.11 6.42 2.87
N ALA A 17 11.97 5.32 2.13
CA ALA A 17 11.64 4.02 2.72
C ALA A 17 12.79 3.47 3.60
N VAL A 18 14.05 3.56 3.13
CA VAL A 18 15.21 2.97 3.80
C VAL A 18 15.76 3.90 4.89
N ASP A 19 16.09 5.13 4.52
CA ASP A 19 16.80 6.07 5.39
C ASP A 19 15.84 6.94 6.24
N GLY A 20 14.54 6.89 5.95
CA GLY A 20 13.53 7.78 6.50
C GLY A 20 13.61 9.19 5.91
N TYR A 21 12.62 10.03 6.24
CA TYR A 21 12.61 11.41 5.75
C TYR A 21 13.83 12.20 6.24
N ASP A 22 14.11 12.17 7.54
CA ASP A 22 15.17 12.99 8.13
C ASP A 22 16.57 12.53 7.70
N GLY A 23 16.80 11.23 7.55
CA GLY A 23 18.05 10.65 7.08
C GLY A 23 18.36 10.86 5.60
N THR A 24 17.36 11.23 4.79
CA THR A 24 17.51 11.43 3.35
C THR A 24 17.90 12.87 3.02
N SER A 25 18.88 13.10 2.13
CA SER A 25 19.24 14.43 1.63
C SER A 25 18.96 14.58 0.13
N LEU A 26 18.54 15.78 -0.30
CA LEU A 26 18.35 16.09 -1.73
C LEU A 26 19.64 15.98 -2.54
N ALA A 27 20.79 16.21 -1.93
CA ALA A 27 22.09 16.06 -2.60
C ALA A 27 22.38 14.58 -2.90
N HIS A 28 22.05 13.69 -1.96
CA HIS A 28 22.20 12.24 -2.14
C HIS A 28 21.27 11.71 -3.24
N ILE A 29 19.99 12.10 -3.22
CA ILE A 29 19.03 11.74 -4.28
C ILE A 29 19.51 12.26 -5.64
N ALA A 30 19.96 13.51 -5.74
CA ALA A 30 20.45 14.09 -6.99
C ALA A 30 21.66 13.32 -7.54
N GLY A 31 22.63 12.98 -6.68
CA GLY A 31 23.80 12.18 -7.05
C GLY A 31 23.42 10.81 -7.60
N GLU A 32 22.46 10.14 -6.97
CA GLU A 32 22.00 8.81 -7.38
C GLU A 32 21.24 8.84 -8.73
N VAL A 33 20.49 9.92 -8.99
CA VAL A 33 19.84 10.14 -10.29
C VAL A 33 20.85 10.56 -11.39
N GLY A 34 22.07 10.93 -11.01
CA GLY A 34 23.10 11.41 -11.94
C GLY A 34 22.95 12.87 -12.31
N MET A 35 22.42 13.70 -11.40
CA MET A 35 22.26 15.14 -11.62
C MET A 35 22.84 15.98 -10.48
N LYS A 36 23.02 17.30 -10.71
CA LYS A 36 23.42 18.22 -9.65
C LYS A 36 22.21 18.64 -8.81
N LYS A 37 22.40 18.91 -7.51
CA LYS A 37 21.35 19.38 -6.60
C LYS A 37 20.52 20.55 -7.13
N PRO A 38 21.09 21.60 -7.78
CA PRO A 38 20.28 22.67 -8.39
C PRO A 38 19.29 22.20 -9.45
N SER A 39 19.66 21.17 -10.25
CA SER A 39 18.76 20.60 -11.25
C SER A 39 17.60 19.84 -10.60
N LEU A 40 17.84 19.16 -9.48
CA LEU A 40 16.77 18.52 -8.70
C LEU A 40 15.84 19.59 -8.10
N LEU A 41 16.39 20.67 -7.54
CA LEU A 41 15.61 21.77 -6.96
C LEU A 41 14.74 22.51 -8.00
N TYR A 42 15.12 22.51 -9.26
CA TYR A 42 14.26 22.99 -10.35
C TYR A 42 12.99 22.14 -10.51
N HIS A 43 13.06 20.84 -10.28
CA HIS A 43 11.92 19.95 -10.34
C HIS A 43 11.11 19.92 -9.04
N PHE A 44 11.80 19.98 -7.90
CA PHE A 44 11.22 19.91 -6.55
C PHE A 44 11.93 20.93 -5.66
N PRO A 45 11.32 22.12 -5.43
CA PRO A 45 11.95 23.24 -4.72
C PRO A 45 12.43 22.90 -3.30
N SER A 46 11.78 21.94 -2.65
CA SER A 46 12.15 21.48 -1.30
C SER A 46 12.09 19.95 -1.18
N LYS A 47 12.64 19.45 -0.08
CA LYS A 47 12.54 18.02 0.28
C LYS A 47 11.09 17.64 0.57
N GLU A 48 10.29 18.55 1.11
CA GLU A 48 8.89 18.34 1.38
C GLU A 48 8.09 18.26 0.07
N ASP A 49 8.34 19.12 -0.93
CA ASP A 49 7.69 19.03 -2.24
C ASP A 49 7.99 17.69 -2.94
N LEU A 50 9.23 17.21 -2.81
CA LEU A 50 9.60 15.90 -3.33
C LEU A 50 8.87 14.77 -2.61
N ARG A 51 8.80 14.83 -1.28
CA ARG A 51 8.05 13.85 -0.49
C ARG A 51 6.57 13.84 -0.87
N GLU A 52 5.98 15.02 -1.03
CA GLU A 52 4.59 15.16 -1.49
C GLU A 52 4.36 14.49 -2.84
N ALA A 53 5.28 14.71 -3.77
CA ALA A 53 5.20 14.08 -5.09
C ALA A 53 5.33 12.55 -5.02
N VAL A 54 6.18 12.03 -4.14
CA VAL A 54 6.33 10.58 -3.88
C VAL A 54 5.03 9.98 -3.34
N LEU A 55 4.42 10.61 -2.33
CA LEU A 55 3.16 10.13 -1.75
C LEU A 55 2.00 10.26 -2.74
N LYS A 56 1.99 11.32 -3.54
CA LYS A 56 1.00 11.51 -4.60
C LYS A 56 1.11 10.40 -5.66
N ASP A 57 2.31 10.09 -6.15
CA ASP A 57 2.55 9.01 -7.13
C ASP A 57 2.06 7.66 -6.58
N LEU A 58 2.32 7.39 -5.30
CA LEU A 58 1.84 6.19 -4.63
C LEU A 58 0.31 6.10 -4.61
N LEU A 59 -0.39 7.20 -4.32
CA LEU A 59 -1.84 7.25 -4.18
C LEU A 59 -2.59 7.34 -5.51
N GLU A 60 -2.05 8.01 -6.53
CA GLU A 60 -2.67 8.16 -7.85
C GLU A 60 -2.87 6.82 -8.56
N ARG A 61 -1.99 5.86 -8.34
CA ARG A 61 -2.13 4.49 -8.87
C ARG A 61 -3.41 3.82 -8.36
N TRP A 62 -3.75 4.04 -7.10
CA TRP A 62 -4.98 3.50 -6.51
C TRP A 62 -6.24 4.12 -7.06
N GLN A 63 -6.22 5.44 -7.33
CA GLN A 63 -7.37 6.16 -7.90
C GLN A 63 -7.76 5.63 -9.28
N THR A 64 -6.82 5.09 -10.03
CA THR A 64 -7.07 4.53 -11.36
C THR A 64 -7.42 3.04 -11.30
N ARG A 65 -6.68 2.25 -10.50
CA ARG A 65 -6.80 0.79 -10.50
C ARG A 65 -8.02 0.27 -9.76
N LEU A 66 -8.40 0.87 -8.62
CA LEU A 66 -9.55 0.41 -7.84
C LEU A 66 -10.86 0.41 -8.63
N PRO A 67 -11.25 1.47 -9.38
CA PRO A 67 -12.43 1.43 -10.21
C PRO A 67 -12.42 0.32 -11.26
N GLU A 68 -11.26 0.10 -11.89
CA GLU A 68 -11.10 -0.94 -12.91
C GLU A 68 -11.33 -2.35 -12.33
N VAL A 69 -10.78 -2.62 -11.16
CA VAL A 69 -10.94 -3.90 -10.46
C VAL A 69 -12.40 -4.11 -10.07
N LEU A 70 -13.04 -3.09 -9.48
CA LEU A 70 -14.44 -3.17 -9.08
C LEU A 70 -15.39 -3.38 -10.26
N ALA A 71 -15.11 -2.77 -11.41
CA ALA A 71 -15.93 -2.89 -12.60
C ALA A 71 -15.87 -4.27 -13.27
N ARG A 72 -14.75 -4.99 -13.12
CA ARG A 72 -14.53 -6.31 -13.74
C ARG A 72 -15.06 -7.48 -12.93
N SER A 73 -15.28 -7.30 -11.63
CA SER A 73 -15.62 -8.39 -10.71
C SER A 73 -17.14 -8.57 -10.58
N GLN A 74 -17.63 -9.81 -10.69
CA GLN A 74 -19.06 -10.12 -10.75
C GLN A 74 -19.69 -10.42 -9.40
N SER A 75 -18.99 -11.10 -8.49
CA SER A 75 -19.49 -11.47 -7.16
C SER A 75 -18.78 -10.71 -6.04
N GLY A 76 -19.36 -10.74 -4.83
CA GLY A 76 -18.73 -10.14 -3.64
C GLY A 76 -17.41 -10.82 -3.28
N ALA A 77 -17.34 -12.16 -3.38
CA ALA A 77 -16.12 -12.91 -3.11
C ALA A 77 -15.05 -12.67 -4.20
N ASP A 78 -15.46 -12.59 -5.48
CA ASP A 78 -14.54 -12.28 -6.58
C ASP A 78 -14.00 -10.84 -6.44
N ARG A 79 -14.86 -9.88 -6.08
CA ARG A 79 -14.44 -8.49 -5.80
C ARG A 79 -13.43 -8.42 -4.67
N PHE A 80 -13.68 -9.13 -3.58
CA PHE A 80 -12.75 -9.20 -2.47
C PHE A 80 -11.40 -9.75 -2.92
N THR A 81 -11.39 -10.91 -3.59
CA THR A 81 -10.16 -11.55 -4.06
C THR A 81 -9.40 -10.63 -5.01
N ALA A 82 -10.08 -10.05 -6.00
CA ALA A 82 -9.46 -9.16 -6.97
C ALA A 82 -8.88 -7.90 -6.32
N LEU A 83 -9.56 -7.28 -5.36
CA LEU A 83 -9.06 -6.13 -4.62
C LEU A 83 -7.87 -6.50 -3.73
N TYR A 84 -7.96 -7.62 -3.01
CA TYR A 84 -6.87 -8.09 -2.17
C TYR A 84 -5.61 -8.36 -2.99
N ASP A 85 -5.75 -9.07 -4.11
CA ASP A 85 -4.64 -9.38 -5.00
C ASP A 85 -4.06 -8.11 -5.63
N GLU A 86 -4.88 -7.15 -6.08
CA GLU A 86 -4.39 -5.87 -6.62
C GLU A 86 -3.57 -5.08 -5.59
N VAL A 87 -4.02 -5.04 -4.32
CA VAL A 87 -3.28 -4.38 -3.24
C VAL A 87 -1.97 -5.11 -2.97
N HIS A 88 -2.00 -6.44 -2.92
CA HIS A 88 -0.80 -7.24 -2.71
C HIS A 88 0.21 -7.06 -3.86
N ASP A 89 -0.23 -7.20 -5.11
CA ASP A 89 0.61 -7.09 -6.31
C ASP A 89 1.26 -5.70 -6.44
N PHE A 90 0.55 -4.66 -5.99
CA PHE A 90 1.12 -3.31 -5.91
C PHE A 90 2.35 -3.23 -5.01
N PHE A 91 2.31 -3.87 -3.85
CA PHE A 91 3.47 -3.90 -2.94
C PHE A 91 4.52 -4.94 -3.38
N GLU A 92 4.10 -6.04 -3.98
CA GLU A 92 5.02 -7.06 -4.51
C GLU A 92 5.86 -6.53 -5.67
N ALA A 93 5.29 -5.70 -6.54
CA ALA A 93 6.01 -5.05 -7.64
C ALA A 93 7.14 -4.13 -7.16
N ASP A 94 7.00 -3.55 -5.97
CA ASP A 94 8.03 -2.75 -5.31
C ASP A 94 7.81 -2.76 -3.79
N PRO A 95 8.45 -3.67 -3.06
CA PRO A 95 8.32 -3.79 -1.60
C PRO A 95 8.73 -2.53 -0.83
N THR A 96 9.54 -1.64 -1.42
CA THR A 96 9.93 -0.38 -0.77
C THR A 96 8.72 0.52 -0.48
N ARG A 97 7.63 0.35 -1.23
CA ARG A 97 6.35 1.06 -0.98
C ARG A 97 5.75 0.70 0.37
N ALA A 98 5.83 -0.57 0.79
CA ALA A 98 5.33 -1.01 2.09
C ALA A 98 6.14 -0.38 3.24
N PHE A 99 7.47 -0.35 3.10
CA PHE A 99 8.34 0.33 4.06
C PHE A 99 8.08 1.83 4.11
N LEU A 100 7.86 2.49 2.96
CA LEU A 100 7.50 3.90 2.90
C LEU A 100 6.19 4.18 3.63
N VAL A 101 5.13 3.39 3.38
CA VAL A 101 3.84 3.53 4.06
C VAL A 101 4.01 3.38 5.57
N MET A 102 4.76 2.37 6.02
CA MET A 102 5.01 2.15 7.44
C MET A 102 5.76 3.33 8.07
N ARG A 103 6.81 3.83 7.41
CA ARG A 103 7.56 5.02 7.84
C ARG A 103 6.68 6.25 7.96
N GLU A 104 5.83 6.50 6.97
CA GLU A 104 4.92 7.64 6.98
C GLU A 104 3.93 7.58 8.15
N VAL A 105 3.41 6.39 8.47
CA VAL A 105 2.50 6.20 9.62
C VAL A 105 3.21 6.42 10.95
N VAL A 106 4.45 5.93 11.09
CA VAL A 106 5.21 5.98 12.35
C VAL A 106 5.85 7.35 12.55
N ASP A 107 6.55 7.86 11.54
CA ASP A 107 7.38 9.07 11.69
C ASP A 107 6.55 10.37 11.61
N ARG A 108 5.43 10.36 10.88
CA ARG A 108 4.62 11.55 10.60
C ARG A 108 3.10 11.34 10.68
N PRO A 109 2.58 10.86 11.80
CA PRO A 109 1.19 10.41 11.91
C PRO A 109 0.13 11.50 11.66
N ARG A 110 0.43 12.78 11.90
CA ARG A 110 -0.52 13.88 11.66
C ARG A 110 -0.68 14.16 10.17
N GLN A 111 0.43 14.42 9.46
CA GLN A 111 0.41 14.72 8.02
C GLN A 111 -0.13 13.53 7.22
N THR A 112 0.22 12.32 7.61
CA THR A 112 -0.27 11.09 6.97
C THR A 112 -1.78 10.97 7.11
N ARG A 113 -2.35 11.22 8.31
CA ARG A 113 -3.81 11.19 8.51
C ARG A 113 -4.56 12.19 7.66
N GLU A 114 -4.06 13.42 7.55
CA GLU A 114 -4.69 14.47 6.74
C GLU A 114 -4.70 14.07 5.25
N ARG A 115 -3.59 13.57 4.74
CA ARG A 115 -3.44 13.18 3.33
C ARG A 115 -4.20 11.92 2.95
N LEU A 116 -4.06 10.87 3.75
CA LEU A 116 -4.83 9.63 3.56
C LEU A 116 -6.33 9.91 3.66
N GLY A 117 -6.73 10.77 4.63
CA GLY A 117 -8.13 11.16 4.78
C GLY A 117 -8.70 11.81 3.51
N GLN A 118 -7.96 12.66 2.83
CA GLN A 118 -8.42 13.31 1.61
C GLN A 118 -8.42 12.37 0.39
N SER A 119 -7.40 11.54 0.24
CA SER A 119 -7.17 10.75 -0.97
C SER A 119 -7.82 9.37 -0.96
N ILE A 120 -7.88 8.71 0.20
CA ILE A 120 -8.33 7.31 0.32
C ILE A 120 -9.76 7.23 0.89
N ARG A 121 -10.20 8.21 1.68
CA ARG A 121 -11.52 8.17 2.31
C ARG A 121 -12.68 7.86 1.35
N PRO A 122 -12.79 8.44 0.15
CA PRO A 122 -13.89 8.13 -0.77
C PRO A 122 -13.94 6.64 -1.13
N TRP A 123 -12.77 6.02 -1.30
CA TRP A 123 -12.65 4.59 -1.62
C TRP A 123 -12.98 3.70 -0.45
N LEU A 124 -12.51 4.07 0.75
CA LEU A 124 -12.87 3.34 1.98
C LEU A 124 -14.38 3.40 2.21
N GLN A 125 -15.02 4.55 2.02
CA GLN A 125 -16.47 4.68 2.13
C GLN A 125 -17.22 3.80 1.12
N LEU A 126 -16.74 3.70 -0.11
CA LEU A 126 -17.32 2.79 -1.11
C LEU A 126 -17.20 1.32 -0.68
N LEU A 127 -16.05 0.93 -0.15
CA LEU A 127 -15.81 -0.44 0.29
C LEU A 127 -16.60 -0.78 1.56
N THR A 128 -16.71 0.14 2.52
CA THR A 128 -17.54 -0.06 3.73
C THR A 128 -19.00 -0.21 3.36
N ALA A 129 -19.52 0.62 2.45
CA ALA A 129 -20.89 0.50 1.95
C ALA A 129 -21.15 -0.85 1.27
N ALA A 130 -20.20 -1.36 0.49
CA ALA A 130 -20.30 -2.68 -0.14
C ALA A 130 -20.30 -3.84 0.88
N ILE A 131 -19.56 -3.71 1.98
CA ILE A 131 -19.59 -4.67 3.09
C ILE A 131 -20.95 -4.64 3.79
N ASP A 132 -21.49 -3.45 4.07
CA ASP A 132 -22.78 -3.31 4.73
C ASP A 132 -23.93 -3.82 3.86
N GLU A 133 -23.89 -3.59 2.55
CA GLU A 133 -24.81 -4.23 1.61
C GLU A 133 -24.69 -5.76 1.66
N GLY A 134 -23.46 -6.29 1.69
CA GLY A 134 -23.21 -7.72 1.83
C GLY A 134 -23.79 -8.32 3.11
N LYS A 135 -23.75 -7.58 4.23
CA LYS A 135 -24.39 -7.97 5.50
C LYS A 135 -25.91 -8.04 5.36
N SER A 136 -26.51 -7.03 4.73
CA SER A 136 -27.97 -6.95 4.60
C SER A 136 -28.56 -8.11 3.81
N VAL A 137 -27.79 -8.68 2.88
CA VAL A 137 -28.19 -9.85 2.04
C VAL A 137 -27.62 -11.18 2.55
N GLY A 138 -26.98 -11.21 3.74
CA GLY A 138 -26.47 -12.42 4.38
C GLY A 138 -25.22 -13.04 3.74
N ARG A 139 -24.54 -12.31 2.86
CA ARG A 139 -23.27 -12.78 2.24
C ARG A 139 -22.06 -12.50 3.12
N VAL A 140 -22.10 -11.42 3.86
CA VAL A 140 -21.07 -10.99 4.80
C VAL A 140 -21.56 -11.23 6.22
N ARG A 141 -20.68 -11.59 7.10
CA ARG A 141 -20.95 -11.78 8.54
C ARG A 141 -21.47 -10.48 9.16
N THR A 142 -22.49 -10.57 9.98
CA THR A 142 -23.14 -9.41 10.63
C THR A 142 -22.30 -8.76 11.72
N ASP A 143 -21.37 -9.53 12.32
CA ASP A 143 -20.47 -9.10 13.39
C ASP A 143 -19.20 -8.38 12.93
N VAL A 144 -18.96 -8.28 11.61
CA VAL A 144 -17.81 -7.53 11.06
C VAL A 144 -18.01 -6.03 11.22
N ASP A 145 -17.02 -5.34 11.78
CA ASP A 145 -16.89 -3.88 11.67
C ASP A 145 -16.19 -3.54 10.35
N PRO A 146 -16.86 -2.89 9.37
CA PRO A 146 -16.29 -2.69 8.04
C PRO A 146 -15.02 -1.83 8.03
N GLU A 147 -14.98 -0.77 8.85
CA GLU A 147 -13.83 0.15 8.91
C GLU A 147 -12.62 -0.53 9.53
N ALA A 148 -12.81 -1.18 10.69
CA ALA A 148 -11.75 -1.92 11.36
C ALA A 148 -11.22 -3.07 10.49
N TYR A 149 -12.12 -3.79 9.80
CA TYR A 149 -11.77 -4.88 8.90
C TYR A 149 -10.87 -4.41 7.74
N LEU A 150 -11.24 -3.32 7.06
CA LEU A 150 -10.43 -2.77 5.96
C LEU A 150 -9.04 -2.32 6.42
N VAL A 151 -8.97 -1.67 7.59
CA VAL A 151 -7.69 -1.29 8.18
C VAL A 151 -6.82 -2.53 8.47
N GLN A 152 -7.40 -3.58 9.05
CA GLN A 152 -6.66 -4.83 9.33
C GLN A 152 -6.17 -5.52 8.05
N CYS A 153 -6.94 -5.54 6.98
CA CYS A 153 -6.49 -6.06 5.69
C CYS A 153 -5.24 -5.34 5.17
N ILE A 154 -5.24 -4.00 5.23
CA ILE A 154 -4.08 -3.19 4.82
C ILE A 154 -2.88 -3.47 5.73
N VAL A 155 -3.09 -3.53 7.05
CA VAL A 155 -2.03 -3.83 8.02
C VAL A 155 -1.41 -5.21 7.76
N MET A 156 -2.24 -6.23 7.50
CA MET A 156 -1.75 -7.58 7.17
C MET A 156 -0.90 -7.57 5.89
N ILE A 157 -1.38 -6.91 4.83
CA ILE A 157 -0.65 -6.86 3.56
C ILE A 157 0.69 -6.11 3.74
N VAL A 158 0.66 -4.89 4.24
CA VAL A 158 1.88 -4.07 4.45
C VAL A 158 2.84 -4.77 5.41
N GLY A 159 2.32 -5.30 6.53
CA GLY A 159 3.10 -6.02 7.53
C GLY A 159 3.78 -7.27 6.98
N SER A 160 3.15 -7.99 6.03
CA SER A 160 3.75 -9.17 5.41
C SER A 160 5.02 -8.82 4.61
N PHE A 161 5.06 -7.68 3.94
CA PHE A 161 6.26 -7.20 3.24
C PHE A 161 7.35 -6.70 4.19
N VAL A 162 6.96 -5.98 5.24
CA VAL A 162 7.91 -5.46 6.24
C VAL A 162 8.55 -6.60 7.06
N ALA A 163 7.79 -7.64 7.37
CA ALA A 163 8.25 -8.79 8.16
C ALA A 163 8.74 -9.98 7.30
N ALA A 164 8.79 -9.86 5.98
CA ALA A 164 9.06 -10.98 5.07
C ALA A 164 10.40 -11.69 5.37
N ASP A 165 11.47 -10.92 5.51
CA ASP A 165 12.80 -11.45 5.77
C ASP A 165 12.90 -12.08 7.17
N LEU A 166 12.32 -11.44 8.18
CA LEU A 166 12.28 -11.96 9.55
C LEU A 166 11.54 -13.29 9.61
N GLY A 167 10.36 -13.38 8.97
CA GLY A 167 9.59 -14.60 8.94
C GLY A 167 10.33 -15.75 8.25
N ALA A 168 10.97 -15.49 7.11
CA ALA A 168 11.77 -16.47 6.42
C ALA A 168 12.95 -16.97 7.27
N GLU A 169 13.63 -16.08 7.99
CA GLU A 169 14.76 -16.41 8.83
C GLU A 169 14.33 -17.23 10.06
N VAL A 170 13.31 -16.78 10.79
CA VAL A 170 12.82 -17.42 12.02
C VAL A 170 12.31 -18.84 11.79
N PHE A 171 11.62 -19.08 10.65
CA PHE A 171 11.08 -20.40 10.32
C PHE A 171 11.96 -21.24 9.39
N GLY A 172 13.23 -20.82 9.19
CA GLY A 172 14.23 -21.58 8.44
C GLY A 172 13.93 -21.71 6.95
N GLY A 173 13.17 -20.76 6.39
CA GLY A 173 12.83 -20.69 4.98
C GLY A 173 14.02 -20.27 4.12
N ARG A 174 14.69 -21.24 3.50
CA ARG A 174 15.77 -20.98 2.53
C ARG A 174 15.25 -20.37 1.22
N ASP A 175 13.97 -20.59 0.91
CA ASP A 175 13.28 -20.08 -0.28
C ASP A 175 12.33 -18.94 0.12
N ARG A 176 12.81 -17.71 -0.04
CA ARG A 176 12.06 -16.48 0.28
C ARG A 176 10.81 -16.31 -0.58
N ALA A 177 10.89 -16.70 -1.87
CA ALA A 177 9.75 -16.59 -2.77
C ALA A 177 8.59 -17.51 -2.33
N ARG A 178 8.92 -18.75 -2.00
CA ARG A 178 7.93 -19.70 -1.46
C ARG A 178 7.37 -19.26 -0.11
N TRP A 179 8.17 -18.62 0.73
CA TRP A 179 7.69 -18.05 2.00
C TRP A 179 6.70 -16.91 1.76
N ALA A 180 7.03 -15.98 0.89
CA ALA A 180 6.16 -14.85 0.54
C ALA A 180 4.81 -15.32 -0.03
N GLU A 181 4.83 -16.30 -0.94
CA GLU A 181 3.62 -16.90 -1.50
C GLU A 181 2.74 -17.56 -0.42
N ARG A 182 3.33 -18.31 0.52
CA ARG A 182 2.61 -18.89 1.65
C ARG A 182 1.98 -17.83 2.54
N GLN A 183 2.70 -16.75 2.85
CA GLN A 183 2.18 -15.63 3.63
C GLN A 183 1.02 -14.95 2.91
N ARG A 184 1.15 -14.66 1.63
CA ARG A 184 0.06 -14.09 0.80
C ARG A 184 -1.19 -14.95 0.88
N ASN A 185 -1.04 -16.26 0.62
CA ASN A 185 -2.18 -17.19 0.60
C ASN A 185 -2.85 -17.28 1.97
N GLU A 186 -2.08 -17.36 3.05
CA GLU A 186 -2.61 -17.44 4.41
C GLU A 186 -3.31 -16.13 4.83
N ALA A 187 -2.70 -14.99 4.59
CA ALA A 187 -3.29 -13.70 4.91
C ALA A 187 -4.60 -13.46 4.12
N ARG A 188 -4.63 -13.82 2.84
CA ARG A 188 -5.84 -13.76 2.01
C ARG A 188 -6.94 -14.68 2.55
N ARG A 189 -6.60 -15.92 2.90
CA ARG A 189 -7.53 -16.89 3.51
C ARG A 189 -8.13 -16.33 4.80
N MET A 190 -7.30 -15.84 5.71
CA MET A 190 -7.73 -15.25 6.98
C MET A 190 -8.68 -14.07 6.76
N ALA A 191 -8.33 -13.17 5.84
CA ALA A 191 -9.17 -12.02 5.52
C ALA A 191 -10.52 -12.46 4.92
N GLN A 192 -10.52 -13.42 4.01
CA GLN A 192 -11.73 -13.94 3.36
C GLN A 192 -12.66 -14.65 4.36
N GLU A 193 -12.12 -15.51 5.22
CA GLU A 193 -12.91 -16.24 6.23
C GLU A 193 -13.44 -15.29 7.34
N ALA A 194 -12.71 -14.22 7.65
CA ALA A 194 -13.20 -13.21 8.59
C ALA A 194 -14.36 -12.38 8.03
N LEU A 195 -14.45 -12.23 6.69
CA LEU A 195 -15.47 -11.40 6.05
C LEU A 195 -16.74 -12.18 5.72
N PHE A 196 -16.60 -13.35 5.07
CA PHE A 196 -17.74 -14.04 4.52
C PHE A 196 -18.32 -15.07 5.50
N SER A 197 -19.65 -15.18 5.49
CA SER A 197 -20.33 -16.24 6.20
C SER A 197 -19.99 -17.59 5.58
N THR A 198 -19.41 -18.50 6.37
CA THR A 198 -19.32 -19.89 5.96
C THR A 198 -20.76 -20.42 5.93
N LYS A 199 -21.33 -20.66 4.76
CA LYS A 199 -22.57 -21.45 4.69
C LYS A 199 -22.23 -22.85 5.21
N ILE A 200 -22.73 -23.16 6.41
CA ILE A 200 -22.84 -24.53 6.89
C ILE A 200 -23.90 -25.25 6.05
#